data_fc32b9077c6d9b0a3060242380f6313e
#
_entry.id   fc32b9077c6d9b0a3060242380f6313e
#
_cell.length_a   1.000
_cell.length_b   1.000
_cell.length_c   1.000
_cell.angle_alpha   90.00
_cell.angle_beta   90.00
_cell.angle_gamma   90.00
#
_symmetry.space_group_name_H-M   'P 1'
#
loop_
_entity.id
_entity.type
_entity.pdbx_description
1 polymer ?
#
loop_
_entity_poly.entity_id
_entity_poly.type
_entity_poly.pdbx_seq_one_letter_code
_entity_poly.pdbx_strand_id
1 'polypeptide(L)'
;AAVSNTILDWAQQREMGFSYFIALGDSLDIDVDDLLDFLARDSKTSAILLYLEHLSDARRFVSAARSASRNKPILVIKSGRSPAAQKLLHANSGMDPAWDAAIQRAGLLRVQDTHELFSAVETLSHMRPLRGEKLMIVSNGAAPAALALDELWLRNGKLATLSEETRDALRQALPVGVEIANPLDLRDDASSEHYQRAVNVLLNSQDYDALLVIHSPSAAAPGTESALALIDALKHHPRGKYVTVLTNWCGEFSSQEARRLFSDAGLPTYRTPEGTITAFMHMVEYRRNQKQLRETPVLPDSLTANTSEAHALLQQAIEDGATTLDTHEVSPVLRAYGIHTLPTWIAADSAEAVHIAEQIGYPVALKLRSPDIPHKSEVQGVMLYLRTAAEVQQAADAMIDRVKLAWPQARIHGLLVQSMANRAGAQELRVVVEHDPVFGPLIMLGEGGVEWRAEDQAAVALPPLNMNLARYLVIQAIKNKKIRGRSALRPLDIAGLSQLLVQVSNLIVDCPEIQRLDIHPLLA
;
A
#
# COMPACT_ATOMS: atom_id res chain seq x y z
N ALA A 1 -15.51 22.06 -14.20
CA ALA A 1 -15.20 23.00 -15.30
C ALA A 1 -13.80 23.61 -15.18
N ALA A 2 -13.40 24.17 -14.02
CA ALA A 2 -12.09 24.87 -13.90
C ALA A 2 -10.88 23.95 -14.13
N VAL A 3 -10.86 22.77 -13.51
CA VAL A 3 -9.79 21.76 -13.69
C VAL A 3 -9.74 21.27 -15.14
N SER A 4 -10.91 21.11 -15.78
CA SER A 4 -11.00 20.67 -17.17
C SER A 4 -10.29 21.59 -18.14
N ASN A 5 -10.51 22.91 -18.01
CA ASN A 5 -9.86 23.91 -18.86
C ASN A 5 -8.34 23.94 -18.67
N THR A 6 -7.88 23.82 -17.43
CA THR A 6 -6.44 23.75 -17.10
C THR A 6 -5.78 22.50 -17.72
N ILE A 7 -6.44 21.35 -17.69
CA ILE A 7 -5.94 20.13 -18.30
C ILE A 7 -5.83 20.25 -19.82
N LEU A 8 -6.83 20.86 -20.48
CA LEU A 8 -6.81 21.08 -21.93
C LEU A 8 -5.69 22.03 -22.36
N ASP A 9 -5.50 23.13 -21.61
CA ASP A 9 -4.43 24.10 -21.86
C ASP A 9 -3.03 23.45 -21.72
N TRP A 10 -2.82 22.66 -20.68
CA TRP A 10 -1.57 21.92 -20.51
C TRP A 10 -1.32 20.86 -21.56
N ALA A 11 -2.36 20.15 -21.99
CA ALA A 11 -2.26 19.14 -23.03
C ALA A 11 -1.87 19.77 -24.37
N GLN A 12 -2.41 20.94 -24.71
CA GLN A 12 -2.06 21.68 -25.91
C GLN A 12 -0.58 22.05 -25.95
N GLN A 13 -0.01 22.54 -24.84
CA GLN A 13 1.40 22.87 -24.73
C GLN A 13 2.33 21.65 -24.90
N ARG A 14 1.84 20.45 -24.56
CA ARG A 14 2.59 19.19 -24.64
C ARG A 14 2.27 18.37 -25.90
N GLU A 15 1.51 18.92 -26.82
CA GLU A 15 1.07 18.25 -28.05
C GLU A 15 0.34 16.93 -27.79
N MET A 16 -0.35 16.83 -26.63
CA MET A 16 -1.13 15.63 -26.26
C MET A 16 -2.56 15.75 -26.75
N GLY A 17 -3.01 14.79 -27.56
CA GLY A 17 -4.39 14.71 -28.03
C GLY A 17 -5.26 13.82 -27.14
N PHE A 18 -6.56 14.12 -27.11
CA PHE A 18 -7.58 13.28 -26.48
C PHE A 18 -8.49 12.65 -27.53
N SER A 19 -8.79 11.35 -27.36
CA SER A 19 -9.88 10.72 -28.11
C SER A 19 -11.24 11.22 -27.63
N TYR A 20 -11.39 11.36 -26.31
CA TYR A 20 -12.56 11.91 -25.62
C TYR A 20 -12.13 12.79 -24.45
N PHE A 21 -12.93 13.82 -24.19
CA PHE A 21 -12.85 14.62 -22.99
C PHE A 21 -14.27 14.76 -22.42
N ILE A 22 -14.52 14.12 -21.26
CA ILE A 22 -15.85 13.93 -20.72
C ILE A 22 -15.94 14.55 -19.34
N ALA A 23 -16.93 15.38 -19.08
CA ALA A 23 -17.29 15.91 -17.77
C ALA A 23 -18.68 15.36 -17.39
N LEU A 24 -18.72 14.49 -16.35
CA LEU A 24 -19.93 13.79 -15.96
C LEU A 24 -20.95 14.65 -15.19
N GLY A 25 -20.47 15.74 -14.53
CA GLY A 25 -21.34 16.49 -13.61
C GLY A 25 -21.79 15.63 -12.42
N ASP A 26 -23.09 15.65 -12.14
CA ASP A 26 -23.67 14.94 -11.00
C ASP A 26 -23.96 13.44 -11.26
N SER A 27 -23.59 12.91 -12.42
CA SER A 27 -23.71 11.48 -12.79
C SER A 27 -25.11 10.89 -12.58
N LEU A 28 -26.15 11.55 -13.13
CA LEU A 28 -27.54 11.15 -12.89
C LEU A 28 -27.95 9.86 -13.62
N ASP A 29 -27.39 9.59 -14.80
CA ASP A 29 -27.75 8.44 -15.67
C ASP A 29 -26.49 7.64 -16.04
N ILE A 30 -25.45 8.32 -16.51
CA ILE A 30 -24.18 7.70 -16.87
C ILE A 30 -23.16 8.03 -15.78
N ASP A 31 -22.48 7.01 -15.26
CA ASP A 31 -21.43 7.18 -14.27
C ASP A 31 -20.06 6.74 -14.82
N VAL A 32 -19.03 6.90 -14.00
CA VAL A 32 -17.64 6.59 -14.35
C VAL A 32 -17.43 5.13 -14.76
N ASP A 33 -18.18 4.20 -14.16
CA ASP A 33 -18.11 2.77 -14.49
C ASP A 33 -18.62 2.46 -15.90
N ASP A 34 -19.71 3.11 -16.35
CA ASP A 34 -20.22 2.97 -17.72
C ASP A 34 -19.21 3.49 -18.74
N LEU A 35 -18.55 4.61 -18.43
CA LEU A 35 -17.50 5.17 -19.31
C LEU A 35 -16.24 4.30 -19.34
N LEU A 36 -15.86 3.69 -18.22
CA LEU A 36 -14.74 2.75 -18.18
C LEU A 36 -14.99 1.55 -19.10
N ASP A 37 -16.19 0.98 -19.08
CA ASP A 37 -16.57 -0.13 -19.95
C ASP A 37 -16.57 0.26 -21.43
N PHE A 38 -17.02 1.46 -21.76
CA PHE A 38 -16.98 2.00 -23.11
C PHE A 38 -15.54 2.24 -23.57
N LEU A 39 -14.75 3.02 -22.81
CA LEU A 39 -13.40 3.43 -23.18
C LEU A 39 -12.41 2.25 -23.20
N ALA A 40 -12.64 1.22 -22.41
CA ALA A 40 -11.84 0.00 -22.42
C ALA A 40 -11.83 -0.70 -23.79
N ARG A 41 -12.92 -0.58 -24.55
CA ARG A 41 -13.11 -1.21 -25.87
C ARG A 41 -12.81 -0.28 -27.03
N ASP A 42 -12.74 1.02 -26.80
CA ASP A 42 -12.50 1.99 -27.86
C ASP A 42 -11.06 1.92 -28.39
N SER A 43 -10.88 1.69 -29.68
CA SER A 43 -9.57 1.51 -30.32
C SER A 43 -8.74 2.79 -30.40
N LYS A 44 -9.36 3.97 -30.30
CA LYS A 44 -8.69 5.28 -30.37
C LYS A 44 -8.14 5.72 -29.01
N THR A 45 -8.64 5.14 -27.92
CA THR A 45 -8.21 5.45 -26.57
C THR A 45 -7.03 4.57 -26.16
N SER A 46 -5.85 5.13 -25.94
CA SER A 46 -4.64 4.42 -25.52
C SER A 46 -4.47 4.36 -23.99
N ALA A 47 -4.95 5.37 -23.27
CA ALA A 47 -4.94 5.44 -21.80
C ALA A 47 -6.18 6.19 -21.31
N ILE A 48 -6.57 5.96 -20.05
CA ILE A 48 -7.72 6.62 -19.43
C ILE A 48 -7.22 7.44 -18.24
N LEU A 49 -7.56 8.72 -18.18
CA LEU A 49 -7.23 9.63 -17.09
C LEU A 49 -8.52 9.95 -16.32
N LEU A 50 -8.53 9.70 -15.03
CA LEU A 50 -9.67 9.95 -14.16
C LEU A 50 -9.33 11.05 -13.16
N TYR A 51 -10.19 12.04 -13.04
CA TYR A 51 -10.23 12.98 -11.93
C TYR A 51 -11.51 12.71 -11.14
N LEU A 52 -11.36 12.22 -9.92
CA LEU A 52 -12.47 11.75 -9.08
C LEU A 52 -12.59 12.58 -7.80
N GLU A 53 -13.78 13.02 -7.48
CA GLU A 53 -14.16 13.69 -6.23
C GLU A 53 -14.92 12.74 -5.30
N HIS A 54 -15.84 11.96 -5.84
CA HIS A 54 -16.65 10.95 -5.17
C HIS A 54 -16.99 9.80 -6.12
N LEU A 55 -17.61 8.76 -5.61
CA LEU A 55 -18.19 7.66 -6.36
C LEU A 55 -19.63 7.44 -5.91
N SER A 56 -20.53 7.19 -6.84
CA SER A 56 -21.92 6.83 -6.56
C SER A 56 -22.02 5.37 -6.14
N ASP A 57 -21.32 4.47 -6.83
CA ASP A 57 -21.22 3.03 -6.52
C ASP A 57 -19.77 2.55 -6.63
N ALA A 58 -19.12 2.40 -5.48
CA ALA A 58 -17.73 1.95 -5.43
C ALA A 58 -17.54 0.50 -5.91
N ARG A 59 -18.54 -0.39 -5.73
CA ARG A 59 -18.43 -1.78 -6.19
C ARG A 59 -18.48 -1.87 -7.70
N ARG A 60 -19.41 -1.16 -8.33
CA ARG A 60 -19.49 -1.06 -9.80
C ARG A 60 -18.22 -0.43 -10.36
N PHE A 61 -17.75 0.68 -9.77
CA PHE A 61 -16.48 1.30 -10.16
C PHE A 61 -15.30 0.32 -10.11
N VAL A 62 -15.08 -0.36 -8.99
CA VAL A 62 -13.96 -1.32 -8.85
C VAL A 62 -14.08 -2.45 -9.87
N SER A 63 -15.28 -2.95 -10.15
CA SER A 63 -15.53 -4.01 -11.14
C SER A 63 -15.20 -3.55 -12.57
N ALA A 64 -15.75 -2.43 -13.00
CA ALA A 64 -15.51 -1.85 -14.33
C ALA A 64 -14.03 -1.46 -14.50
N ALA A 65 -13.44 -0.83 -13.48
CA ALA A 65 -12.03 -0.45 -13.49
C ALA A 65 -11.09 -1.66 -13.60
N ARG A 66 -11.37 -2.77 -12.90
CA ARG A 66 -10.63 -4.03 -13.04
C ARG A 66 -10.72 -4.62 -14.44
N SER A 67 -11.87 -4.54 -15.05
CA SER A 67 -12.07 -5.00 -16.43
C SER A 67 -11.29 -4.13 -17.41
N ALA A 68 -11.44 -2.82 -17.32
CA ALA A 68 -10.81 -1.84 -18.19
C ALA A 68 -9.28 -1.83 -18.08
N SER A 69 -8.73 -1.94 -16.86
CA SER A 69 -7.29 -1.88 -16.59
C SER A 69 -6.49 -3.08 -17.13
N ARG A 70 -7.17 -4.16 -17.48
CA ARG A 70 -6.55 -5.29 -18.21
C ARG A 70 -6.16 -4.94 -19.64
N ASN A 71 -6.86 -3.98 -20.23
CA ASN A 71 -6.70 -3.59 -21.62
C ASN A 71 -5.90 -2.30 -21.78
N LYS A 72 -6.04 -1.36 -20.84
CA LYS A 72 -5.45 -0.01 -20.95
C LYS A 72 -4.94 0.50 -19.61
N PRO A 73 -3.87 1.31 -19.61
CA PRO A 73 -3.48 2.05 -18.41
C PRO A 73 -4.59 3.01 -17.98
N ILE A 74 -4.91 2.99 -16.70
CA ILE A 74 -5.87 3.92 -16.08
C ILE A 74 -5.16 4.62 -14.93
N LEU A 75 -5.13 5.95 -15.00
CA LEU A 75 -4.50 6.82 -14.01
C LEU A 75 -5.58 7.61 -13.27
N VAL A 76 -5.42 7.77 -11.97
CA VAL A 76 -6.43 8.39 -11.11
C VAL A 76 -5.83 9.49 -10.26
N ILE A 77 -6.39 10.68 -10.34
CA ILE A 77 -6.28 11.71 -9.31
C ILE A 77 -7.53 11.66 -8.44
N LYS A 78 -7.35 11.52 -7.11
CA LYS A 78 -8.43 11.65 -6.13
C LYS A 78 -8.31 12.99 -5.42
N SER A 79 -9.32 13.82 -5.61
CA SER A 79 -9.51 15.08 -4.90
C SER A 79 -10.31 14.87 -3.60
N GLY A 80 -10.26 15.81 -2.66
CA GLY A 80 -10.97 15.69 -1.38
C GLY A 80 -10.31 14.69 -0.42
N ARG A 81 -8.99 14.71 -0.30
CA ARG A 81 -8.22 13.81 0.59
C ARG A 81 -8.28 14.25 2.06
N SER A 82 -8.28 15.55 2.30
CA SER A 82 -8.36 16.10 3.66
C SER A 82 -9.79 16.42 4.05
N PRO A 83 -10.13 16.44 5.35
CA PRO A 83 -11.46 16.81 5.82
C PRO A 83 -11.90 18.20 5.34
N ALA A 84 -10.98 19.16 5.24
CA ALA A 84 -11.28 20.49 4.73
C ALA A 84 -11.66 20.46 3.25
N ALA A 85 -10.95 19.69 2.43
CA ALA A 85 -11.26 19.53 1.02
C ALA A 85 -12.56 18.74 0.79
N GLN A 86 -12.86 17.72 1.60
CA GLN A 86 -14.14 17.00 1.57
C GLN A 86 -15.31 17.93 1.87
N LYS A 87 -15.16 18.79 2.89
CA LYS A 87 -16.18 19.81 3.22
C LYS A 87 -16.39 20.79 2.08
N LEU A 88 -15.33 21.24 1.42
CA LEU A 88 -15.40 22.17 0.27
C LEU A 88 -16.15 21.55 -0.91
N LEU A 89 -15.92 20.27 -1.17
CA LEU A 89 -16.54 19.54 -2.28
C LEU A 89 -17.93 18.99 -1.93
N HIS A 90 -18.42 19.21 -0.70
CA HIS A 90 -19.68 18.65 -0.19
C HIS A 90 -19.78 17.12 -0.40
N ALA A 91 -18.65 16.43 -0.41
CA ALA A 91 -18.56 15.01 -0.72
C ALA A 91 -18.19 14.19 0.52
N ASN A 92 -18.98 13.17 0.86
CA ASN A 92 -18.53 12.11 1.74
C ASN A 92 -17.70 11.13 0.90
N SER A 93 -16.39 11.26 0.95
CA SER A 93 -15.49 10.49 0.09
C SER A 93 -14.80 9.32 0.81
N GLY A 94 -15.21 9.00 2.03
CA GLY A 94 -14.59 7.93 2.80
C GLY A 94 -13.13 8.22 3.20
N MET A 95 -12.45 7.20 3.69
CA MET A 95 -11.05 7.29 4.10
C MET A 95 -10.10 7.28 2.90
N ASP A 96 -9.12 8.20 2.86
CA ASP A 96 -8.13 8.26 1.76
C ASP A 96 -7.34 6.95 1.56
N PRO A 97 -6.92 6.20 2.61
CA PRO A 97 -6.33 4.87 2.46
C PRO A 97 -7.25 3.81 1.83
N ALA A 98 -8.57 3.94 1.97
CA ALA A 98 -9.52 3.05 1.30
C ALA A 98 -9.54 3.26 -0.22
N TRP A 99 -9.38 4.50 -0.67
CA TRP A 99 -9.18 4.83 -2.08
C TRP A 99 -7.91 4.20 -2.64
N ASP A 100 -6.79 4.28 -1.92
CA ASP A 100 -5.55 3.63 -2.33
C ASP A 100 -5.75 2.12 -2.50
N ALA A 101 -6.40 1.47 -1.53
CA ALA A 101 -6.69 0.05 -1.58
C ALA A 101 -7.60 -0.32 -2.77
N ALA A 102 -8.63 0.49 -3.06
CA ALA A 102 -9.55 0.28 -4.18
C ALA A 102 -8.86 0.44 -5.54
N ILE A 103 -8.07 1.51 -5.70
CA ILE A 103 -7.31 1.82 -6.92
C ILE A 103 -6.30 0.71 -7.21
N GLN A 104 -5.52 0.29 -6.21
CA GLN A 104 -4.57 -0.81 -6.35
C GLN A 104 -5.26 -2.12 -6.70
N ARG A 105 -6.35 -2.46 -6.01
CA ARG A 105 -7.12 -3.68 -6.26
C ARG A 105 -7.70 -3.73 -7.67
N ALA A 106 -8.07 -2.56 -8.22
CA ALA A 106 -8.58 -2.43 -9.57
C ALA A 106 -7.46 -2.43 -10.64
N GLY A 107 -6.20 -2.46 -10.25
CA GLY A 107 -5.06 -2.44 -11.18
C GLY A 107 -4.74 -1.07 -11.77
N LEU A 108 -5.26 0.00 -11.17
CA LEU A 108 -5.06 1.38 -11.60
C LEU A 108 -3.78 1.97 -10.97
N LEU A 109 -3.35 3.10 -11.49
CA LEU A 109 -2.27 3.91 -10.92
C LEU A 109 -2.83 5.19 -10.31
N ARG A 110 -2.63 5.41 -9.01
CA ARG A 110 -2.91 6.69 -8.36
C ARG A 110 -1.73 7.64 -8.54
N VAL A 111 -2.02 8.87 -8.93
CA VAL A 111 -1.07 9.98 -9.00
C VAL A 111 -1.50 11.10 -8.06
N GLN A 112 -0.52 11.90 -7.60
CA GLN A 112 -0.77 12.85 -6.51
C GLN A 112 -1.29 14.20 -6.99
N ASP A 113 -0.86 14.61 -8.18
CA ASP A 113 -1.20 15.90 -8.77
C ASP A 113 -1.32 15.83 -10.31
N THR A 114 -1.71 16.94 -10.90
CA THR A 114 -1.89 17.04 -12.35
C THR A 114 -0.58 16.97 -13.13
N HIS A 115 0.54 17.39 -12.55
CA HIS A 115 1.85 17.27 -13.19
C HIS A 115 2.29 15.80 -13.28
N GLU A 116 2.13 15.05 -12.17
CA GLU A 116 2.36 13.61 -12.15
C GLU A 116 1.43 12.86 -13.13
N LEU A 117 0.18 13.30 -13.29
CA LEU A 117 -0.78 12.68 -14.21
C LEU A 117 -0.25 12.69 -15.65
N PHE A 118 0.19 13.83 -16.14
CA PHE A 118 0.73 13.95 -17.49
C PHE A 118 2.05 13.20 -17.65
N SER A 119 2.96 13.33 -16.69
CA SER A 119 4.23 12.61 -16.72
C SER A 119 4.03 11.09 -16.71
N ALA A 120 3.09 10.59 -15.90
CA ALA A 120 2.80 9.17 -15.80
C ALA A 120 2.13 8.62 -17.08
N VAL A 121 1.19 9.37 -17.68
CA VAL A 121 0.55 8.91 -18.94
C VAL A 121 1.54 8.92 -20.10
N GLU A 122 2.36 9.95 -20.22
CA GLU A 122 3.43 10.01 -21.23
C GLU A 122 4.38 8.81 -21.08
N THR A 123 4.81 8.55 -19.84
CA THR A 123 5.68 7.40 -19.53
C THR A 123 5.01 6.06 -19.89
N LEU A 124 3.78 5.83 -19.42
CA LEU A 124 3.10 4.54 -19.58
C LEU A 124 2.60 4.29 -21.02
N SER A 125 2.29 5.34 -21.79
CA SER A 125 1.83 5.20 -23.16
C SER A 125 2.95 4.92 -24.17
N HIS A 126 4.17 5.38 -23.88
CA HIS A 126 5.32 5.22 -24.76
C HIS A 126 6.29 4.12 -24.33
N MET A 127 6.26 3.73 -23.07
CA MET A 127 7.21 2.77 -22.53
C MET A 127 6.67 1.35 -22.47
N ARG A 128 7.58 0.39 -22.64
CA ARG A 128 7.26 -1.02 -22.44
C ARG A 128 7.10 -1.32 -20.96
N PRO A 129 6.22 -2.28 -20.59
CA PRO A 129 6.11 -2.74 -19.22
C PRO A 129 7.46 -3.21 -18.67
N LEU A 130 7.80 -2.77 -17.46
CA LEU A 130 9.01 -3.19 -16.76
C LEU A 130 9.02 -4.71 -16.54
N ARG A 131 10.19 -5.34 -16.69
CA ARG A 131 10.39 -6.75 -16.35
C ARG A 131 10.57 -6.98 -14.86
N GLY A 132 11.18 -6.02 -14.17
CA GLY A 132 11.44 -6.01 -12.73
C GLY A 132 11.45 -4.60 -12.16
N GLU A 133 12.16 -4.38 -11.06
CA GLU A 133 12.11 -3.13 -10.28
C GLU A 133 13.50 -2.55 -9.98
N LYS A 134 14.56 -3.11 -10.58
CA LYS A 134 15.95 -2.72 -10.32
C LYS A 134 16.37 -1.60 -11.27
N LEU A 135 16.81 -0.48 -10.72
CA LEU A 135 17.26 0.69 -11.46
C LEU A 135 18.79 0.77 -11.51
N MET A 136 19.33 0.95 -12.70
CA MET A 136 20.72 1.37 -12.94
C MET A 136 20.73 2.86 -13.25
N ILE A 137 21.64 3.62 -12.61
CA ILE A 137 21.79 5.07 -12.81
C ILE A 137 23.18 5.36 -13.36
N VAL A 138 23.24 6.16 -14.43
CA VAL A 138 24.47 6.71 -15.00
C VAL A 138 24.36 8.23 -14.95
N SER A 139 25.39 8.92 -14.47
CA SER A 139 25.39 10.39 -14.34
C SER A 139 26.78 10.95 -14.62
N ASN A 140 26.86 12.19 -15.10
CA ASN A 140 28.12 12.94 -15.17
C ASN A 140 28.31 13.86 -13.95
N GLY A 141 27.90 13.41 -12.79
CA GLY A 141 28.10 14.13 -11.53
C GLY A 141 27.39 13.45 -10.36
N ALA A 142 28.03 13.50 -9.20
CA ALA A 142 27.52 12.88 -8.00
C ALA A 142 26.26 13.57 -7.45
N ALA A 143 26.14 14.89 -7.55
CA ALA A 143 25.03 15.63 -6.97
C ALA A 143 23.66 15.31 -7.61
N PRO A 144 23.49 15.29 -8.94
CA PRO A 144 22.23 14.86 -9.55
C PRO A 144 21.89 13.39 -9.27
N ALA A 145 22.91 12.52 -9.21
CA ALA A 145 22.71 11.14 -8.83
C ALA A 145 22.24 10.98 -7.38
N ALA A 146 22.76 11.82 -6.46
CA ALA A 146 22.32 11.84 -5.06
C ALA A 146 20.84 12.25 -4.92
N LEU A 147 20.40 13.28 -5.65
CA LEU A 147 18.98 13.68 -5.68
C LEU A 147 18.07 12.54 -6.18
N ALA A 148 18.50 11.83 -7.22
CA ALA A 148 17.79 10.64 -7.70
C ALA A 148 17.76 9.52 -6.65
N LEU A 149 18.85 9.29 -5.93
CA LEU A 149 18.91 8.28 -4.86
C LEU A 149 18.00 8.62 -3.68
N ASP A 150 17.98 9.87 -3.26
CA ASP A 150 17.12 10.34 -2.16
C ASP A 150 15.65 10.10 -2.48
N GLU A 151 15.19 10.49 -3.68
CA GLU A 151 13.82 10.24 -4.13
C GLU A 151 13.53 8.74 -4.27
N LEU A 152 14.48 7.94 -4.79
CA LEU A 152 14.33 6.50 -4.90
C LEU A 152 14.18 5.85 -3.52
N TRP A 153 14.94 6.31 -2.53
CA TRP A 153 14.86 5.85 -1.14
C TRP A 153 13.53 6.24 -0.49
N LEU A 154 13.08 7.48 -0.66
CA LEU A 154 11.79 7.96 -0.14
C LEU A 154 10.62 7.12 -0.67
N ARG A 155 10.70 6.70 -1.93
CA ARG A 155 9.66 5.86 -2.59
C ARG A 155 9.89 4.35 -2.44
N ASN A 156 10.84 3.92 -1.60
CA ASN A 156 11.20 2.50 -1.42
C ASN A 156 11.53 1.76 -2.73
N GLY A 157 12.21 2.45 -3.64
CA GLY A 157 12.69 1.88 -4.89
C GLY A 157 13.94 1.01 -4.69
N LYS A 158 14.36 0.32 -5.74
CA LYS A 158 15.49 -0.63 -5.68
C LYS A 158 16.56 -0.27 -6.68
N LEU A 159 17.80 -0.14 -6.21
CA LEU A 159 18.98 -0.09 -7.06
C LEU A 159 19.36 -1.50 -7.57
N ALA A 160 19.90 -1.55 -8.78
CA ALA A 160 20.54 -2.75 -9.32
C ALA A 160 21.90 -2.95 -8.65
N THR A 161 22.27 -4.21 -8.42
CA THR A 161 23.62 -4.61 -8.04
C THR A 161 24.32 -5.12 -9.28
N LEU A 162 25.46 -4.54 -9.60
CA LEU A 162 26.26 -4.96 -10.76
C LEU A 162 26.99 -6.27 -10.48
N SER A 163 26.94 -7.18 -11.44
CA SER A 163 27.76 -8.40 -11.45
C SER A 163 29.24 -8.07 -11.67
N GLU A 164 30.14 -8.96 -11.27
CA GLU A 164 31.58 -8.75 -11.51
C GLU A 164 31.92 -8.68 -13.02
N GLU A 165 31.22 -9.45 -13.84
CA GLU A 165 31.35 -9.38 -15.31
C GLU A 165 31.03 -7.97 -15.83
N THR A 166 29.91 -7.39 -15.40
CA THR A 166 29.55 -6.02 -15.79
C THR A 166 30.54 -5.00 -15.26
N ARG A 167 31.01 -5.17 -14.01
CA ARG A 167 32.02 -4.28 -13.43
C ARG A 167 33.35 -4.32 -14.19
N ASP A 168 33.83 -5.50 -14.56
CA ASP A 168 35.10 -5.66 -15.31
C ASP A 168 34.95 -5.07 -16.72
N ALA A 169 33.84 -5.28 -17.38
CA ALA A 169 33.60 -4.68 -18.68
C ALA A 169 33.54 -3.13 -18.61
N LEU A 170 32.94 -2.56 -17.56
CA LEU A 170 32.96 -1.11 -17.35
C LEU A 170 34.34 -0.57 -17.03
N ARG A 171 35.17 -1.29 -16.22
CA ARG A 171 36.56 -0.91 -15.94
C ARG A 171 37.42 -0.86 -17.21
N GLN A 172 37.17 -1.77 -18.16
CA GLN A 172 37.87 -1.79 -19.43
C GLN A 172 37.43 -0.69 -20.41
N ALA A 173 36.13 -0.32 -20.35
CA ALA A 173 35.54 0.64 -21.29
C ALA A 173 35.70 2.10 -20.86
N LEU A 174 35.87 2.36 -19.57
CA LEU A 174 35.89 3.71 -19.00
C LEU A 174 37.31 4.15 -18.58
N PRO A 175 37.56 5.46 -18.47
CA PRO A 175 38.84 5.99 -18.03
C PRO A 175 39.21 5.51 -16.61
N VAL A 176 40.51 5.41 -16.37
CA VAL A 176 41.05 5.13 -15.05
C VAL A 176 40.63 6.22 -14.07
N GLY A 177 40.09 5.80 -12.90
CA GLY A 177 39.64 6.72 -11.86
C GLY A 177 38.11 6.92 -11.83
N VAL A 178 37.34 6.33 -12.77
CA VAL A 178 35.90 6.20 -12.63
C VAL A 178 35.60 5.05 -11.66
N GLU A 179 34.87 5.35 -10.59
CA GLU A 179 34.40 4.35 -9.63
C GLU A 179 33.27 3.52 -10.24
N ILE A 180 33.46 2.21 -10.30
CA ILE A 180 32.44 1.32 -10.88
C ILE A 180 31.45 0.89 -9.80
N ALA A 181 30.37 1.63 -9.71
CA ALA A 181 29.28 1.45 -8.75
C ALA A 181 27.89 1.70 -9.40
N ASN A 182 26.84 1.60 -8.64
CA ASN A 182 25.53 2.12 -9.00
C ASN A 182 25.08 3.10 -7.90
N PRO A 183 24.95 4.38 -8.20
CA PRO A 183 25.10 5.06 -9.49
C PRO A 183 26.53 4.99 -10.07
N LEU A 184 26.61 4.92 -11.41
CA LEU A 184 27.87 5.06 -12.14
C LEU A 184 28.10 6.55 -12.41
N ASP A 185 29.04 7.15 -11.67
CA ASP A 185 29.44 8.55 -11.87
C ASP A 185 30.59 8.64 -12.89
N LEU A 186 30.25 9.14 -14.07
CA LEU A 186 31.21 9.36 -15.15
C LEU A 186 32.10 10.59 -14.95
N ARG A 187 31.83 11.38 -13.89
CA ARG A 187 32.47 12.64 -13.51
C ARG A 187 32.11 13.83 -14.41
N ASP A 188 32.40 15.03 -13.92
CA ASP A 188 32.00 16.31 -14.56
C ASP A 188 32.70 16.54 -15.92
N ASP A 189 33.84 15.86 -16.15
CA ASP A 189 34.61 15.91 -17.38
C ASP A 189 34.24 14.82 -18.40
N ALA A 190 33.14 14.09 -18.16
CA ALA A 190 32.70 13.04 -19.05
C ALA A 190 32.33 13.59 -20.44
N SER A 191 32.92 13.02 -21.47
CA SER A 191 32.61 13.29 -22.87
C SER A 191 31.39 12.46 -23.32
N SER A 192 30.81 12.81 -24.48
CA SER A 192 29.74 12.02 -25.14
C SER A 192 30.16 10.57 -25.38
N GLU A 193 31.47 10.34 -25.67
CA GLU A 193 32.04 8.99 -25.86
C GLU A 193 32.00 8.16 -24.56
N HIS A 194 32.22 8.77 -23.40
CA HIS A 194 32.11 8.06 -22.12
C HIS A 194 30.68 7.55 -21.87
N TYR A 195 29.65 8.36 -22.18
CA TYR A 195 28.26 7.91 -22.13
C TYR A 195 28.00 6.74 -23.09
N GLN A 196 28.47 6.85 -24.34
CA GLN A 196 28.29 5.80 -25.34
C GLN A 196 28.94 4.48 -24.89
N ARG A 197 30.16 4.52 -24.40
CA ARG A 197 30.90 3.34 -23.91
C ARG A 197 30.19 2.70 -22.71
N ALA A 198 29.83 3.51 -21.71
CA ALA A 198 29.11 3.03 -20.53
C ALA A 198 27.78 2.35 -20.91
N VAL A 199 26.98 3.03 -21.74
CA VAL A 199 25.67 2.51 -22.16
C VAL A 199 25.82 1.24 -22.99
N ASN A 200 26.78 1.15 -23.91
CA ASN A 200 27.02 -0.06 -24.70
C ASN A 200 27.39 -1.27 -23.83
N VAL A 201 28.18 -1.09 -22.77
CA VAL A 201 28.45 -2.16 -21.80
C VAL A 201 27.19 -2.54 -21.04
N LEU A 202 26.47 -1.56 -20.50
CA LEU A 202 25.25 -1.79 -19.73
C LEU A 202 24.15 -2.46 -20.57
N LEU A 203 24.02 -2.14 -21.86
CA LEU A 203 23.05 -2.79 -22.74
C LEU A 203 23.29 -4.30 -22.88
N ASN A 204 24.50 -4.80 -22.65
CA ASN A 204 24.81 -6.23 -22.62
C ASN A 204 24.49 -6.90 -21.27
N SER A 205 24.38 -6.12 -20.19
CA SER A 205 24.10 -6.62 -18.85
C SER A 205 22.62 -6.98 -18.65
N GLN A 206 22.34 -7.91 -17.73
CA GLN A 206 20.99 -8.28 -17.27
C GLN A 206 20.79 -7.92 -15.78
N ASP A 207 21.67 -7.14 -15.18
CA ASP A 207 21.67 -6.85 -13.75
C ASP A 207 20.51 -5.92 -13.34
N TYR A 208 19.93 -5.21 -14.29
CA TYR A 208 18.90 -4.19 -14.05
C TYR A 208 17.70 -4.34 -14.98
N ASP A 209 16.61 -3.68 -14.62
CA ASP A 209 15.32 -3.68 -15.36
C ASP A 209 15.04 -2.36 -16.07
N ALA A 210 15.63 -1.26 -15.56
CA ALA A 210 15.59 0.06 -16.20
C ALA A 210 16.92 0.79 -16.02
N LEU A 211 17.26 1.61 -17.02
CA LEU A 211 18.44 2.46 -17.05
C LEU A 211 18.00 3.92 -16.99
N LEU A 212 18.47 4.66 -15.99
CA LEU A 212 18.37 6.12 -15.93
C LEU A 212 19.71 6.74 -16.33
N VAL A 213 19.68 7.60 -17.33
CA VAL A 213 20.85 8.39 -17.76
C VAL A 213 20.60 9.85 -17.42
N ILE A 214 21.46 10.40 -16.57
CA ILE A 214 21.42 11.79 -16.11
C ILE A 214 22.56 12.56 -16.76
N HIS A 215 22.26 13.75 -17.26
CA HIS A 215 23.25 14.69 -17.75
C HIS A 215 23.04 16.06 -17.12
N SER A 216 24.11 16.56 -16.51
CA SER A 216 24.20 17.95 -16.06
C SER A 216 25.05 18.73 -17.04
N PRO A 217 24.66 19.97 -17.41
CA PRO A 217 25.43 20.81 -18.32
C PRO A 217 26.87 20.98 -17.84
N SER A 218 27.83 20.66 -18.68
CA SER A 218 29.25 20.87 -18.43
C SER A 218 29.95 21.42 -19.68
N ALA A 219 31.10 22.05 -19.48
CA ALA A 219 31.92 22.54 -20.60
C ALA A 219 32.60 21.43 -21.41
N ALA A 220 32.76 20.25 -20.81
CA ALA A 220 33.44 19.12 -21.41
C ALA A 220 32.54 18.33 -22.38
N ALA A 221 31.24 18.34 -22.16
CA ALA A 221 30.26 17.65 -23.03
C ALA A 221 29.01 18.48 -23.20
N PRO A 222 28.79 19.07 -24.39
CA PRO A 222 27.50 19.67 -24.72
C PRO A 222 26.37 18.65 -24.58
N GLY A 223 25.25 19.07 -23.95
CA GLY A 223 24.11 18.16 -23.69
C GLY A 223 23.55 17.52 -24.95
N THR A 224 23.58 18.25 -26.07
CA THR A 224 23.12 17.77 -27.38
C THR A 224 23.99 16.64 -27.93
N GLU A 225 25.31 16.73 -27.80
CA GLU A 225 26.25 15.70 -28.27
C GLU A 225 26.12 14.42 -27.43
N SER A 226 25.98 14.57 -26.12
CA SER A 226 25.76 13.41 -25.23
C SER A 226 24.40 12.74 -25.49
N ALA A 227 23.35 13.51 -25.83
CA ALA A 227 22.05 12.97 -26.20
C ALA A 227 22.11 12.17 -27.53
N LEU A 228 22.79 12.71 -28.54
CA LEU A 228 22.98 12.02 -29.82
C LEU A 228 23.78 10.73 -29.64
N ALA A 229 24.84 10.74 -28.82
CA ALA A 229 25.63 9.54 -28.52
C ALA A 229 24.81 8.45 -27.82
N LEU A 230 23.93 8.83 -26.89
CA LEU A 230 23.01 7.90 -26.24
C LEU A 230 21.98 7.33 -27.22
N ILE A 231 21.35 8.17 -28.02
CA ILE A 231 20.39 7.75 -29.04
C ILE A 231 21.03 6.79 -30.05
N ASP A 232 22.25 7.11 -30.48
CA ASP A 232 23.02 6.28 -31.41
C ASP A 232 23.34 4.91 -30.81
N ALA A 233 23.82 4.86 -29.56
CA ALA A 233 24.08 3.62 -28.84
C ALA A 233 22.82 2.75 -28.75
N LEU A 234 21.67 3.32 -28.39
CA LEU A 234 20.42 2.60 -28.27
C LEU A 234 19.89 2.10 -29.64
N LYS A 235 20.06 2.89 -30.68
CA LYS A 235 19.57 2.57 -32.04
C LYS A 235 20.35 1.41 -32.67
N HIS A 236 21.68 1.40 -32.50
CA HIS A 236 22.55 0.42 -33.14
C HIS A 236 22.78 -0.84 -32.30
N HIS A 237 22.52 -0.81 -31.00
CA HIS A 237 22.67 -1.99 -30.16
C HIS A 237 21.49 -2.96 -30.30
N PRO A 238 21.70 -4.28 -30.48
CA PRO A 238 20.64 -5.26 -30.67
C PRO A 238 19.60 -5.27 -29.54
N ARG A 239 20.03 -5.00 -28.32
CA ARG A 239 19.14 -4.93 -27.13
C ARG A 239 18.57 -3.54 -26.83
N GLY A 240 19.02 -2.49 -27.52
CA GLY A 240 18.58 -1.12 -27.25
C GLY A 240 17.05 -0.94 -27.30
N LYS A 241 16.36 -1.67 -28.18
CA LYS A 241 14.90 -1.67 -28.28
C LYS A 241 14.19 -2.38 -27.13
N TYR A 242 14.91 -3.18 -26.32
CA TYR A 242 14.32 -4.04 -25.29
C TYR A 242 14.59 -3.55 -23.87
N VAL A 243 15.49 -2.59 -23.72
CA VAL A 243 15.83 -1.98 -22.42
C VAL A 243 14.96 -0.75 -22.20
N THR A 244 14.39 -0.63 -21.00
CA THR A 244 13.68 0.57 -20.58
C THR A 244 14.69 1.63 -20.20
N VAL A 245 14.74 2.74 -20.95
CA VAL A 245 15.66 3.85 -20.70
C VAL A 245 14.87 5.11 -20.39
N LEU A 246 15.20 5.74 -19.27
CA LEU A 246 14.71 7.07 -18.88
C LEU A 246 15.88 8.04 -19.00
N THR A 247 15.62 9.25 -19.48
CA THR A 247 16.63 10.28 -19.62
C THR A 247 16.30 11.49 -18.77
N ASN A 248 17.31 12.04 -18.13
CA ASN A 248 17.21 13.28 -17.38
C ASN A 248 18.30 14.24 -17.84
N TRP A 249 17.94 15.27 -18.58
CA TRP A 249 18.85 16.35 -18.94
C TRP A 249 18.53 17.56 -18.10
N CYS A 250 19.38 17.81 -17.10
CA CYS A 250 19.24 18.89 -16.14
C CYS A 250 19.35 20.27 -16.81
N GLY A 251 18.69 21.25 -16.22
CA GLY A 251 18.62 22.61 -16.75
C GLY A 251 17.46 22.82 -17.74
N GLU A 252 17.14 24.07 -18.03
CA GLU A 252 16.02 24.39 -18.90
C GLU A 252 16.49 24.78 -20.30
N PHE A 253 17.24 25.86 -20.40
CA PHE A 253 17.65 26.44 -21.70
C PHE A 253 18.70 25.57 -22.41
N SER A 254 19.77 25.17 -21.72
CA SER A 254 20.88 24.39 -22.28
C SER A 254 20.50 22.96 -22.68
N SER A 255 19.39 22.45 -22.18
CA SER A 255 18.93 21.08 -22.41
C SER A 255 17.72 20.96 -23.33
N GLN A 256 17.21 22.08 -23.82
CA GLN A 256 15.99 22.10 -24.63
C GLN A 256 16.13 21.29 -25.95
N GLU A 257 17.22 21.48 -26.67
CA GLU A 257 17.50 20.77 -27.91
C GLU A 257 17.70 19.27 -27.67
N ALA A 258 18.45 18.90 -26.62
CA ALA A 258 18.65 17.49 -26.26
C ALA A 258 17.32 16.81 -25.90
N ARG A 259 16.44 17.46 -25.17
CA ARG A 259 15.11 16.93 -24.85
C ARG A 259 14.26 16.74 -26.09
N ARG A 260 14.34 17.66 -27.06
CA ARG A 260 13.66 17.51 -28.35
C ARG A 260 14.14 16.27 -29.11
N LEU A 261 15.47 16.07 -29.16
CA LEU A 261 16.04 14.89 -29.81
C LEU A 261 15.59 13.58 -29.14
N PHE A 262 15.48 13.53 -27.82
CA PHE A 262 14.92 12.36 -27.13
C PHE A 262 13.44 12.13 -27.44
N SER A 263 12.64 13.19 -27.46
CA SER A 263 11.22 13.11 -27.83
C SER A 263 11.06 12.57 -29.25
N ASP A 264 11.84 13.11 -30.21
CA ASP A 264 11.82 12.67 -31.61
C ASP A 264 12.30 11.20 -31.75
N ALA A 265 13.16 10.74 -30.85
CA ALA A 265 13.62 9.35 -30.77
C ALA A 265 12.67 8.41 -29.99
N GLY A 266 11.55 8.92 -29.45
CA GLY A 266 10.60 8.17 -28.64
C GLY A 266 11.15 7.75 -27.27
N LEU A 267 12.13 8.51 -26.71
CA LEU A 267 12.71 8.29 -25.40
C LEU A 267 12.12 9.29 -24.40
N PRO A 268 11.57 8.83 -23.28
CA PRO A 268 11.03 9.73 -22.25
C PRO A 268 12.17 10.53 -21.62
N THR A 269 11.94 11.82 -21.47
CA THR A 269 12.92 12.75 -20.90
C THR A 269 12.30 13.64 -19.85
N TYR A 270 12.99 13.86 -18.75
CA TYR A 270 12.52 14.62 -17.61
C TYR A 270 13.48 15.74 -17.26
N ARG A 271 12.96 16.77 -16.56
CA ARG A 271 13.72 17.99 -16.25
C ARG A 271 14.55 17.87 -14.98
N THR A 272 14.13 17.02 -14.05
CA THR A 272 14.79 16.83 -12.76
C THR A 272 15.04 15.36 -12.46
N PRO A 273 16.08 15.02 -11.68
CA PRO A 273 16.34 13.66 -11.24
C PRO A 273 15.15 13.06 -10.46
N GLU A 274 14.54 13.85 -9.56
CA GLU A 274 13.40 13.44 -8.74
C GLU A 274 12.17 13.12 -9.60
N GLY A 275 11.88 13.97 -10.59
CA GLY A 275 10.78 13.74 -11.53
C GLY A 275 10.98 12.46 -12.36
N THR A 276 12.23 12.15 -12.71
CA THR A 276 12.54 10.90 -13.43
C THR A 276 12.35 9.67 -12.55
N ILE A 277 12.77 9.74 -11.30
CA ILE A 277 12.55 8.67 -10.33
C ILE A 277 11.05 8.48 -10.06
N THR A 278 10.29 9.57 -9.93
CA THR A 278 8.84 9.51 -9.78
C THR A 278 8.19 8.77 -10.97
N ALA A 279 8.60 9.08 -12.19
CA ALA A 279 8.12 8.39 -13.39
C ALA A 279 8.50 6.89 -13.39
N PHE A 280 9.73 6.56 -13.02
CA PHE A 280 10.16 5.16 -12.85
C PHE A 280 9.31 4.43 -11.81
N MET A 281 9.06 5.06 -10.65
CA MET A 281 8.27 4.47 -9.59
C MET A 281 6.79 4.29 -9.97
N HIS A 282 6.21 5.18 -10.79
CA HIS A 282 4.89 4.96 -11.38
C HIS A 282 4.85 3.71 -12.27
N MET A 283 5.88 3.45 -13.06
CA MET A 283 5.98 2.21 -13.84
C MET A 283 6.08 0.97 -12.93
N VAL A 284 6.87 1.05 -11.86
CA VAL A 284 7.02 -0.02 -10.86
C VAL A 284 5.68 -0.31 -10.19
N GLU A 285 4.98 0.73 -9.75
CA GLU A 285 3.69 0.61 -9.06
C GLU A 285 2.61 0.07 -10.01
N TYR A 286 2.51 0.61 -11.22
CA TYR A 286 1.62 0.10 -12.24
C TYR A 286 1.88 -1.39 -12.52
N ARG A 287 3.15 -1.79 -12.67
CA ARG A 287 3.52 -3.20 -12.83
C ARG A 287 3.07 -4.07 -11.66
N ARG A 288 3.25 -3.61 -10.41
CA ARG A 288 2.80 -4.32 -9.20
C ARG A 288 1.29 -4.50 -9.19
N ASN A 289 0.54 -3.44 -9.49
CA ASN A 289 -0.91 -3.44 -9.54
C ASN A 289 -1.41 -4.37 -10.65
N GLN A 290 -0.81 -4.34 -11.85
CA GLN A 290 -1.13 -5.24 -12.94
C GLN A 290 -0.79 -6.71 -12.63
N LYS A 291 0.29 -6.97 -11.91
CA LYS A 291 0.64 -8.32 -11.46
C LYS A 291 -0.44 -8.86 -10.52
N GLN A 292 -0.83 -8.09 -9.51
CA GLN A 292 -1.91 -8.48 -8.58
C GLN A 292 -3.25 -8.72 -9.30
N LEU A 293 -3.58 -7.87 -10.28
CA LEU A 293 -4.81 -8.01 -11.05
C LEU A 293 -4.89 -9.34 -11.81
N ARG A 294 -3.74 -9.87 -12.27
CA ARG A 294 -3.64 -11.10 -13.08
C ARG A 294 -3.41 -12.37 -12.26
N GLU A 295 -3.08 -12.24 -10.98
CA GLU A 295 -2.85 -13.40 -10.12
C GLU A 295 -4.16 -14.16 -9.89
N THR A 296 -4.11 -15.47 -10.14
CA THR A 296 -5.24 -16.37 -9.82
C THR A 296 -5.22 -16.64 -8.31
N PRO A 297 -6.34 -16.43 -7.61
CA PRO A 297 -6.43 -16.74 -6.19
C PRO A 297 -6.20 -18.23 -5.94
N VAL A 298 -5.24 -18.56 -5.09
CA VAL A 298 -5.10 -19.92 -4.55
C VAL A 298 -5.80 -19.92 -3.19
N LEU A 299 -6.86 -20.72 -3.06
CA LEU A 299 -7.50 -20.98 -1.77
C LEU A 299 -6.67 -22.06 -1.06
N PRO A 300 -6.24 -21.82 0.20
CA PRO A 300 -5.62 -22.87 0.98
C PRO A 300 -6.65 -23.98 1.28
N ASP A 301 -6.28 -25.22 1.08
CA ASP A 301 -7.14 -26.39 1.35
C ASP A 301 -7.59 -26.52 2.82
N SER A 302 -6.96 -25.76 3.73
CA SER A 302 -7.20 -25.79 5.17
C SER A 302 -8.22 -24.75 5.69
N LEU A 303 -8.81 -23.91 4.83
CA LEU A 303 -9.76 -22.89 5.24
C LEU A 303 -11.21 -23.35 5.08
N THR A 304 -11.59 -24.44 5.75
CA THR A 304 -12.99 -24.83 5.88
C THR A 304 -13.62 -24.05 7.04
N ALA A 305 -14.40 -23.03 6.72
CA ALA A 305 -15.20 -22.32 7.72
C ALA A 305 -16.49 -23.07 8.03
N ASN A 306 -16.89 -23.11 9.29
CA ASN A 306 -18.24 -23.54 9.69
C ASN A 306 -19.17 -22.35 9.69
N THR A 307 -19.53 -21.88 8.50
CA THR A 307 -20.34 -20.67 8.31
C THR A 307 -21.68 -20.75 9.00
N SER A 308 -22.31 -21.93 9.00
CA SER A 308 -23.62 -22.15 9.63
C SER A 308 -23.58 -21.93 11.14
N GLU A 309 -22.51 -22.35 11.83
CA GLU A 309 -22.34 -22.14 13.26
C GLU A 309 -22.16 -20.66 13.58
N ALA A 310 -21.33 -19.96 12.82
CA ALA A 310 -21.10 -18.53 13.01
C ALA A 310 -22.37 -17.71 12.82
N HIS A 311 -23.13 -17.99 11.74
CA HIS A 311 -24.41 -17.32 11.49
C HIS A 311 -25.43 -17.58 12.61
N ALA A 312 -25.54 -18.83 13.09
CA ALA A 312 -26.46 -19.13 14.18
C ALA A 312 -26.13 -18.36 15.46
N LEU A 313 -24.83 -18.27 15.81
CA LEU A 313 -24.38 -17.54 16.98
C LEU A 313 -24.63 -16.02 16.86
N LEU A 314 -24.36 -15.43 15.70
CA LEU A 314 -24.62 -14.01 15.46
C LEU A 314 -26.11 -13.70 15.44
N GLN A 315 -26.91 -14.54 14.80
CA GLN A 315 -28.36 -14.38 14.76
C GLN A 315 -28.96 -14.42 16.16
N GLN A 316 -28.55 -15.41 16.98
CA GLN A 316 -28.99 -15.51 18.36
C GLN A 316 -28.64 -14.24 19.17
N ALA A 317 -27.41 -13.74 19.01
CA ALA A 317 -26.98 -12.52 19.69
C ALA A 317 -27.80 -11.28 19.29
N ILE A 318 -28.15 -11.17 17.99
CA ILE A 318 -29.02 -10.11 17.47
C ILE A 318 -30.46 -10.24 18.04
N GLU A 319 -31.00 -11.45 18.09
CA GLU A 319 -32.32 -11.73 18.66
C GLU A 319 -32.38 -11.41 20.16
N ASP A 320 -31.28 -11.66 20.88
CA ASP A 320 -31.12 -11.29 22.29
C ASP A 320 -30.88 -9.77 22.51
N GLY A 321 -30.85 -8.99 21.42
CA GLY A 321 -30.66 -7.53 21.45
C GLY A 321 -29.22 -7.07 21.73
N ALA A 322 -28.24 -7.95 21.58
CA ALA A 322 -26.82 -7.58 21.75
C ALA A 322 -26.35 -6.70 20.58
N THR A 323 -25.76 -5.56 20.90
CA THR A 323 -25.11 -4.65 19.93
C THR A 323 -23.59 -4.84 19.89
N THR A 324 -23.03 -5.50 20.89
CA THR A 324 -21.59 -5.78 21.00
C THR A 324 -21.40 -7.12 21.70
N LEU A 325 -20.53 -7.95 21.16
CA LEU A 325 -20.12 -9.22 21.76
C LEU A 325 -18.83 -9.04 22.54
N ASP A 326 -18.76 -9.64 23.73
CA ASP A 326 -17.51 -9.68 24.52
C ASP A 326 -16.54 -10.75 23.98
N THR A 327 -15.34 -10.81 24.58
CA THR A 327 -14.29 -11.76 24.15
C THR A 327 -14.73 -13.23 24.27
N HIS A 328 -15.57 -13.58 25.22
CA HIS A 328 -16.09 -14.93 25.40
C HIS A 328 -17.13 -15.26 24.32
N GLU A 329 -18.04 -14.33 24.04
CA GLU A 329 -19.13 -14.46 23.07
C GLU A 329 -18.62 -14.50 21.62
N VAL A 330 -17.60 -13.67 21.28
CA VAL A 330 -17.05 -13.63 19.91
C VAL A 330 -16.11 -14.81 19.61
N SER A 331 -15.54 -15.46 20.63
CA SER A 331 -14.54 -16.55 20.44
C SER A 331 -15.08 -17.73 19.65
N PRO A 332 -16.31 -18.23 19.84
CA PRO A 332 -16.87 -19.30 19.01
C PRO A 332 -17.05 -18.88 17.54
N VAL A 333 -17.49 -17.65 17.29
CA VAL A 333 -17.64 -17.10 15.93
C VAL A 333 -16.29 -17.06 15.22
N LEU A 334 -15.25 -16.55 15.88
CA LEU A 334 -13.90 -16.52 15.33
C LEU A 334 -13.36 -17.92 15.07
N ARG A 335 -13.61 -18.87 15.99
CA ARG A 335 -13.19 -20.27 15.86
C ARG A 335 -13.84 -20.95 14.66
N ALA A 336 -15.10 -20.65 14.37
CA ALA A 336 -15.81 -21.19 13.21
C ALA A 336 -15.12 -20.85 11.89
N TYR A 337 -14.36 -19.73 11.86
CA TYR A 337 -13.50 -19.35 10.72
C TYR A 337 -12.02 -19.73 10.90
N GLY A 338 -11.69 -20.55 11.88
CA GLY A 338 -10.32 -21.03 12.15
C GLY A 338 -9.42 -19.99 12.82
N ILE A 339 -9.99 -18.89 13.34
CA ILE A 339 -9.26 -17.88 14.10
C ILE A 339 -9.19 -18.30 15.56
N HIS A 340 -8.00 -18.67 16.02
CA HIS A 340 -7.80 -19.14 17.39
C HIS A 340 -7.61 -17.97 18.35
N THR A 341 -8.48 -17.93 19.36
CA THR A 341 -8.38 -17.00 20.49
C THR A 341 -7.86 -17.72 21.72
N LEU A 342 -7.29 -16.97 22.66
CA LEU A 342 -6.96 -17.55 23.97
C LEU A 342 -8.25 -17.99 24.69
N PRO A 343 -8.27 -19.17 25.29
CA PRO A 343 -9.39 -19.60 26.10
C PRO A 343 -9.70 -18.56 27.20
N THR A 344 -10.99 -18.25 27.33
CA THR A 344 -11.49 -17.23 28.25
C THR A 344 -12.62 -17.83 29.07
N TRP A 345 -12.55 -17.67 30.38
CA TRP A 345 -13.53 -18.17 31.34
C TRP A 345 -14.26 -17.01 31.98
N ILE A 346 -15.53 -17.21 32.25
CA ILE A 346 -16.38 -16.25 32.98
C ILE A 346 -16.32 -16.61 34.46
N ALA A 347 -16.12 -15.60 35.31
CA ALA A 347 -16.25 -15.68 36.74
C ALA A 347 -17.33 -14.69 37.20
N ALA A 348 -18.29 -15.14 38.02
CA ALA A 348 -19.33 -14.29 38.55
C ALA A 348 -18.82 -13.30 39.60
N ASP A 349 -17.81 -13.71 40.34
CA ASP A 349 -17.19 -12.93 41.42
C ASP A 349 -15.68 -13.17 41.56
N SER A 350 -15.07 -12.55 42.54
CA SER A 350 -13.62 -12.66 42.81
C SER A 350 -13.21 -14.05 43.28
N ALA A 351 -14.07 -14.76 44.02
CA ALA A 351 -13.76 -16.10 44.51
C ALA A 351 -13.73 -17.11 43.37
N GLU A 352 -14.70 -17.04 42.43
CA GLU A 352 -14.71 -17.86 41.23
C GLU A 352 -13.56 -17.53 40.29
N ALA A 353 -13.18 -16.23 40.17
CA ALA A 353 -12.02 -15.82 39.42
C ALA A 353 -10.72 -16.44 39.94
N VAL A 354 -10.54 -16.50 41.24
CA VAL A 354 -9.40 -17.20 41.88
C VAL A 354 -9.43 -18.69 41.58
N HIS A 355 -10.58 -19.34 41.75
CA HIS A 355 -10.72 -20.79 41.47
C HIS A 355 -10.35 -21.14 39.99
N ILE A 356 -10.86 -20.35 39.05
CA ILE A 356 -10.52 -20.50 37.63
C ILE A 356 -9.02 -20.28 37.40
N ALA A 357 -8.43 -19.24 37.99
CA ALA A 357 -7.00 -18.95 37.84
C ALA A 357 -6.10 -20.08 38.36
N GLU A 358 -6.51 -20.74 39.46
CA GLU A 358 -5.81 -21.93 40.00
C GLU A 358 -5.89 -23.12 39.04
N GLN A 359 -7.04 -23.30 38.36
CA GLN A 359 -7.22 -24.39 37.40
C GLN A 359 -6.41 -24.21 36.11
N ILE A 360 -6.37 -22.98 35.56
CA ILE A 360 -5.70 -22.70 34.28
C ILE A 360 -4.21 -22.41 34.43
N GLY A 361 -3.76 -22.12 35.66
CA GLY A 361 -2.38 -21.80 36.00
C GLY A 361 -2.01 -20.33 35.79
N TYR A 362 -1.06 -19.87 36.62
CA TYR A 362 -0.54 -18.50 36.61
C TYR A 362 0.61 -18.32 35.60
N PRO A 363 0.87 -17.11 35.08
CA PRO A 363 0.12 -15.86 35.31
C PRO A 363 -1.17 -15.78 34.48
N VAL A 364 -2.15 -15.02 35.01
CA VAL A 364 -3.43 -14.77 34.34
C VAL A 364 -3.67 -13.28 34.09
N ALA A 365 -4.55 -12.99 33.14
CA ALA A 365 -5.17 -11.69 32.92
C ALA A 365 -6.60 -11.72 33.44
N LEU A 366 -7.03 -10.65 34.09
CA LEU A 366 -8.38 -10.41 34.57
C LEU A 366 -8.98 -9.22 33.84
N LYS A 367 -10.21 -9.36 33.33
CA LYS A 367 -10.90 -8.30 32.59
C LYS A 367 -12.31 -8.15 33.13
N LEU A 368 -12.77 -6.91 33.30
CA LEU A 368 -14.16 -6.63 33.65
C LEU A 368 -15.12 -7.06 32.54
N ARG A 369 -16.25 -7.67 32.93
CA ARG A 369 -17.36 -7.98 32.02
C ARG A 369 -18.54 -7.05 32.32
N SER A 370 -18.74 -6.06 31.42
CA SER A 370 -19.84 -5.10 31.51
C SER A 370 -20.26 -4.67 30.11
N PRO A 371 -21.58 -4.68 29.80
CA PRO A 371 -22.09 -4.16 28.52
C PRO A 371 -22.04 -2.63 28.46
N ASP A 372 -22.03 -1.96 29.62
CA ASP A 372 -22.11 -0.50 29.71
C ASP A 372 -20.73 0.18 29.66
N ILE A 373 -19.63 -0.61 29.70
CA ILE A 373 -18.25 -0.12 29.70
C ILE A 373 -17.48 -0.72 28.50
N PRO A 374 -17.56 -0.08 27.32
CA PRO A 374 -16.90 -0.59 26.12
C PRO A 374 -15.36 -0.46 26.20
N HIS A 375 -14.83 0.63 26.79
CA HIS A 375 -13.40 0.90 26.93
C HIS A 375 -12.89 0.53 28.33
N LYS A 376 -12.68 -0.77 28.55
CA LYS A 376 -12.30 -1.33 29.86
C LYS A 376 -10.98 -0.74 30.43
N SER A 377 -10.05 -0.31 29.56
CA SER A 377 -8.79 0.31 29.95
C SER A 377 -8.96 1.67 30.65
N GLU A 378 -9.98 2.45 30.28
CA GLU A 378 -10.25 3.77 30.89
C GLU A 378 -10.65 3.69 32.34
N VAL A 379 -11.31 2.58 32.73
CA VAL A 379 -11.71 2.30 34.10
C VAL A 379 -10.75 1.35 34.83
N GLN A 380 -9.57 1.12 34.27
CA GLN A 380 -8.64 0.09 34.74
C GLN A 380 -9.32 -1.29 34.89
N GLY A 381 -10.24 -1.59 33.99
CA GLY A 381 -10.99 -2.84 33.94
C GLY A 381 -10.21 -4.00 33.30
N VAL A 382 -8.88 -3.89 33.18
CA VAL A 382 -7.98 -4.94 32.73
C VAL A 382 -6.74 -4.96 33.64
N MET A 383 -6.46 -6.13 34.23
CA MET A 383 -5.26 -6.38 35.03
C MET A 383 -4.50 -7.55 34.42
N LEU A 384 -3.20 -7.38 34.23
CA LEU A 384 -2.32 -8.35 33.56
C LEU A 384 -1.27 -8.90 34.53
N TYR A 385 -0.72 -10.06 34.20
CA TYR A 385 0.39 -10.70 34.92
C TYR A 385 0.09 -11.01 36.39
N LEU A 386 -1.16 -11.34 36.73
CA LEU A 386 -1.52 -11.79 38.07
C LEU A 386 -0.95 -13.19 38.32
N ARG A 387 -0.11 -13.34 39.34
CA ARG A 387 0.74 -14.51 39.53
C ARG A 387 0.33 -15.38 40.74
N THR A 388 -0.60 -14.89 41.55
CA THR A 388 -1.04 -15.58 42.78
C THR A 388 -2.54 -15.42 42.99
N ALA A 389 -3.15 -16.32 43.75
CA ALA A 389 -4.55 -16.26 44.13
C ALA A 389 -4.87 -14.92 44.84
N ALA A 390 -3.99 -14.46 45.72
CA ALA A 390 -4.15 -13.21 46.44
C ALA A 390 -4.15 -11.99 45.51
N GLU A 391 -3.27 -11.95 44.50
CA GLU A 391 -3.26 -10.90 43.47
C GLU A 391 -4.54 -10.89 42.66
N VAL A 392 -5.07 -12.06 42.27
CA VAL A 392 -6.33 -12.18 41.54
C VAL A 392 -7.50 -11.67 42.37
N GLN A 393 -7.60 -12.10 43.61
CA GLN A 393 -8.63 -11.67 44.56
C GLN A 393 -8.63 -10.15 44.73
N GLN A 394 -7.45 -9.60 45.06
CA GLN A 394 -7.30 -8.16 45.27
C GLN A 394 -7.61 -7.34 44.01
N ALA A 395 -7.15 -7.79 42.86
CA ALA A 395 -7.41 -7.13 41.57
C ALA A 395 -8.90 -7.14 41.24
N ALA A 396 -9.58 -8.28 41.44
CA ALA A 396 -11.00 -8.44 41.17
C ALA A 396 -11.84 -7.51 42.05
N ASP A 397 -11.62 -7.54 43.34
CA ASP A 397 -12.34 -6.71 44.31
C ASP A 397 -12.12 -5.21 44.04
N ALA A 398 -10.87 -4.80 43.85
CA ALA A 398 -10.54 -3.39 43.53
C ALA A 398 -11.13 -2.92 42.19
N MET A 399 -11.21 -3.80 41.18
CA MET A 399 -11.82 -3.50 39.88
C MET A 399 -13.31 -3.29 40.01
N ILE A 400 -14.01 -4.19 40.70
CA ILE A 400 -15.45 -4.12 40.92
C ILE A 400 -15.82 -2.88 41.73
N ASP A 401 -15.11 -2.61 42.84
CA ASP A 401 -15.37 -1.47 43.71
C ASP A 401 -15.16 -0.13 43.00
N ARG A 402 -14.10 -0.03 42.19
CA ARG A 402 -13.80 1.16 41.39
C ARG A 402 -14.92 1.46 40.39
N VAL A 403 -15.39 0.43 39.71
CA VAL A 403 -16.47 0.60 38.71
C VAL A 403 -17.77 0.98 39.41
N LYS A 404 -18.13 0.34 40.52
CA LYS A 404 -19.31 0.72 41.32
C LYS A 404 -19.26 2.16 41.79
N LEU A 405 -18.05 2.66 42.15
CA LEU A 405 -17.88 4.05 42.60
C LEU A 405 -17.96 5.05 41.44
N ALA A 406 -17.27 4.76 40.33
CA ALA A 406 -17.19 5.68 39.17
C ALA A 406 -18.43 5.64 38.25
N TRP A 407 -19.07 4.49 38.16
CA TRP A 407 -20.20 4.20 37.26
C TRP A 407 -21.30 3.42 38.01
N PRO A 408 -22.00 4.05 38.99
CA PRO A 408 -22.96 3.35 39.87
C PRO A 408 -24.09 2.66 39.12
N GLN A 409 -24.41 3.09 37.89
CA GLN A 409 -25.48 2.55 37.05
C GLN A 409 -25.01 1.45 36.08
N ALA A 410 -23.69 1.19 36.00
CA ALA A 410 -23.15 0.20 35.07
C ALA A 410 -23.46 -1.23 35.57
N ARG A 411 -23.98 -2.05 34.66
CA ARG A 411 -24.25 -3.46 34.91
C ARG A 411 -22.91 -4.23 34.87
N ILE A 412 -22.56 -4.91 35.94
CA ILE A 412 -21.40 -5.77 36.03
C ILE A 412 -21.87 -7.22 35.90
N HIS A 413 -21.49 -7.88 34.81
CA HIS A 413 -21.84 -9.28 34.53
C HIS A 413 -20.74 -10.26 35.00
N GLY A 414 -19.79 -9.80 35.84
CA GLY A 414 -18.69 -10.58 36.36
C GLY A 414 -17.34 -10.18 35.75
N LEU A 415 -16.46 -11.15 35.69
CA LEU A 415 -15.08 -11.01 35.27
C LEU A 415 -14.74 -12.06 34.19
N LEU A 416 -13.79 -11.76 33.34
CA LEU A 416 -13.18 -12.71 32.39
C LEU A 416 -11.78 -13.03 32.86
N VAL A 417 -11.48 -14.33 33.03
CA VAL A 417 -10.17 -14.86 33.41
C VAL A 417 -9.53 -15.51 32.19
N GLN A 418 -8.28 -15.19 31.93
CA GLN A 418 -7.58 -15.62 30.72
C GLN A 418 -6.12 -15.93 31.05
N SER A 419 -5.56 -17.02 30.50
CA SER A 419 -4.11 -17.26 30.59
C SER A 419 -3.33 -16.15 29.91
N MET A 420 -2.20 -15.74 30.50
CA MET A 420 -1.33 -14.75 29.84
C MET A 420 -0.72 -15.34 28.57
N ALA A 421 -0.86 -14.61 27.47
CA ALA A 421 -0.12 -14.89 26.27
C ALA A 421 1.36 -14.55 26.47
N ASN A 422 2.20 -15.54 26.65
CA ASN A 422 3.64 -15.31 26.83
C ASN A 422 4.41 -15.81 25.61
N ARG A 423 4.53 -14.95 24.60
CA ARG A 423 5.46 -15.15 23.49
C ARG A 423 6.58 -14.12 23.61
N ALA A 424 7.66 -14.47 24.29
CA ALA A 424 8.84 -13.59 24.39
C ALA A 424 9.33 -13.19 23.01
N GLY A 425 9.40 -11.87 22.75
CA GLY A 425 9.85 -11.30 21.50
C GLY A 425 8.81 -11.27 20.38
N ALA A 426 7.53 -11.61 20.62
CA ALA A 426 6.47 -11.42 19.63
C ALA A 426 6.15 -9.94 19.43
N GLN A 427 5.77 -9.56 18.24
CA GLN A 427 5.28 -8.23 17.93
C GLN A 427 3.78 -8.14 18.25
N GLU A 428 3.40 -7.05 18.92
CA GLU A 428 1.99 -6.76 19.19
C GLU A 428 1.39 -5.99 18.02
N LEU A 429 0.44 -6.61 17.36
CA LEU A 429 -0.28 -6.07 16.21
C LEU A 429 -1.75 -5.87 16.55
N ARG A 430 -2.42 -5.14 15.66
CA ARG A 430 -3.87 -4.94 15.70
C ARG A 430 -4.46 -5.15 14.32
N VAL A 431 -5.55 -5.90 14.25
CA VAL A 431 -6.39 -6.07 13.07
C VAL A 431 -7.76 -5.51 13.38
N VAL A 432 -8.19 -4.55 12.58
CA VAL A 432 -9.51 -3.91 12.75
C VAL A 432 -10.29 -4.02 11.46
N VAL A 433 -11.58 -4.31 11.58
CA VAL A 433 -12.54 -4.15 10.49
C VAL A 433 -13.50 -3.03 10.86
N GLU A 434 -13.69 -2.11 9.94
CA GLU A 434 -14.66 -1.01 10.06
C GLU A 434 -15.35 -0.78 8.71
N HIS A 435 -16.57 -0.23 8.75
CA HIS A 435 -17.29 0.13 7.54
C HIS A 435 -16.97 1.56 7.08
N ASP A 436 -16.41 1.66 5.88
CA ASP A 436 -16.26 2.93 5.17
C ASP A 436 -17.58 3.27 4.44
N PRO A 437 -18.00 4.53 4.46
CA PRO A 437 -19.28 4.92 3.83
C PRO A 437 -19.32 4.75 2.31
N VAL A 438 -18.16 4.66 1.65
CA VAL A 438 -18.04 4.51 0.19
C VAL A 438 -17.74 3.06 -0.19
N PHE A 439 -16.78 2.43 0.47
CA PHE A 439 -16.25 1.13 0.07
C PHE A 439 -16.81 -0.06 0.87
N GLY A 440 -17.62 0.22 1.90
CA GLY A 440 -18.10 -0.83 2.80
C GLY A 440 -17.01 -1.32 3.75
N PRO A 441 -16.96 -2.62 4.09
CA PRO A 441 -16.00 -3.11 5.06
C PRO A 441 -14.55 -2.97 4.60
N LEU A 442 -13.69 -2.48 5.50
CA LEU A 442 -12.24 -2.34 5.33
C LEU A 442 -11.54 -3.24 6.34
N ILE A 443 -10.46 -3.87 5.92
CA ILE A 443 -9.54 -4.62 6.80
C ILE A 443 -8.28 -3.78 6.99
N MET A 444 -7.97 -3.46 8.23
CA MET A 444 -6.87 -2.60 8.64
C MET A 444 -5.87 -3.38 9.48
N LEU A 445 -4.58 -3.22 9.20
CA LEU A 445 -3.47 -3.88 9.89
C LEU A 445 -2.41 -2.86 10.29
N GLY A 446 -2.02 -2.87 11.56
CA GLY A 446 -0.95 -2.03 12.08
C GLY A 446 -0.37 -2.51 13.41
N GLU A 447 0.53 -1.72 14.01
CA GLU A 447 1.03 -1.98 15.37
C GLU A 447 -0.11 -1.89 16.40
N GLY A 448 -0.07 -2.74 17.42
CA GLY A 448 -0.90 -2.62 18.59
C GLY A 448 -0.53 -1.38 19.42
N GLY A 449 -1.42 -0.94 20.28
CA GLY A 449 -1.22 0.21 21.16
C GLY A 449 -2.53 0.79 21.65
N VAL A 450 -2.45 1.65 22.67
CA VAL A 450 -3.63 2.25 23.32
C VAL A 450 -4.25 3.33 22.42
N GLU A 451 -3.43 4.14 21.76
CA GLU A 451 -3.87 5.16 20.83
C GLU A 451 -3.82 4.62 19.40
N TRP A 452 -4.96 4.26 18.86
CA TRP A 452 -5.10 3.79 17.49
C TRP A 452 -5.83 4.82 16.62
N ARG A 453 -5.15 5.24 15.54
CA ARG A 453 -5.76 6.03 14.47
C ARG A 453 -5.56 5.30 13.15
N ALA A 454 -6.63 4.73 12.63
CA ALA A 454 -6.57 3.91 11.42
C ALA A 454 -5.97 4.63 10.22
N GLU A 455 -6.28 5.91 10.04
CA GLU A 455 -5.82 6.73 8.92
C GLU A 455 -4.29 6.84 8.85
N ASP A 456 -3.63 6.98 10.00
CA ASP A 456 -2.18 7.20 10.06
C ASP A 456 -1.39 5.94 10.41
N GLN A 457 -2.01 4.96 11.06
CA GLN A 457 -1.31 3.83 11.71
C GLN A 457 -1.60 2.48 11.07
N ALA A 458 -2.51 2.39 10.09
CA ALA A 458 -2.86 1.14 9.45
C ALA A 458 -2.51 1.10 7.95
N ALA A 459 -2.20 -0.09 7.47
CA ALA A 459 -2.37 -0.45 6.08
C ALA A 459 -3.79 -0.98 5.87
N VAL A 460 -4.42 -0.61 4.76
CA VAL A 460 -5.85 -0.87 4.49
C VAL A 460 -6.01 -1.77 3.28
N ALA A 461 -6.95 -2.69 3.34
CA ALA A 461 -7.36 -3.52 2.21
C ALA A 461 -8.88 -3.70 2.16
N LEU A 462 -9.39 -3.92 0.96
CA LEU A 462 -10.80 -4.26 0.73
C LEU A 462 -10.98 -5.79 0.74
N PRO A 463 -11.99 -6.36 1.43
CA PRO A 463 -12.35 -7.75 1.27
C PRO A 463 -13.05 -8.00 -0.10
N PRO A 464 -13.14 -9.25 -0.61
CA PRO A 464 -12.50 -10.46 -0.06
C PRO A 464 -11.00 -10.50 -0.33
N LEU A 465 -10.22 -11.01 0.63
CA LEU A 465 -8.78 -11.21 0.47
C LEU A 465 -8.48 -12.68 0.10
N ASN A 466 -7.47 -12.88 -0.74
CA ASN A 466 -6.77 -14.15 -0.91
C ASN A 466 -5.37 -14.07 -0.27
N MET A 467 -4.63 -15.17 -0.23
CA MET A 467 -3.30 -15.22 0.39
C MET A 467 -2.32 -14.19 -0.19
N ASN A 468 -2.39 -13.92 -1.49
CA ASN A 468 -1.51 -12.94 -2.14
C ASN A 468 -1.84 -11.51 -1.74
N LEU A 469 -3.13 -11.15 -1.72
CA LEU A 469 -3.59 -9.83 -1.28
C LEU A 469 -3.31 -9.60 0.21
N ALA A 470 -3.56 -10.62 1.05
CA ALA A 470 -3.25 -10.56 2.47
C ALA A 470 -1.74 -10.39 2.72
N ARG A 471 -0.90 -11.18 2.04
CA ARG A 471 0.55 -11.04 2.09
C ARG A 471 1.01 -9.65 1.62
N TYR A 472 0.38 -9.11 0.58
CA TYR A 472 0.67 -7.77 0.10
C TYR A 472 0.34 -6.71 1.16
N LEU A 473 -0.82 -6.82 1.82
CA LEU A 473 -1.20 -5.94 2.93
C LEU A 473 -0.15 -5.93 4.04
N VAL A 474 0.34 -7.11 4.45
CA VAL A 474 1.40 -7.24 5.46
C VAL A 474 2.69 -6.55 4.99
N ILE A 475 3.11 -6.79 3.75
CA ILE A 475 4.31 -6.16 3.17
C ILE A 475 4.15 -4.64 3.10
N GLN A 476 2.98 -4.14 2.74
CA GLN A 476 2.70 -2.70 2.72
C GLN A 476 2.72 -2.10 4.13
N ALA A 477 2.15 -2.79 5.11
CA ALA A 477 2.21 -2.34 6.51
C ALA A 477 3.66 -2.18 7.01
N ILE A 478 4.54 -3.11 6.65
CA ILE A 478 5.98 -3.04 6.99
C ILE A 478 6.67 -1.90 6.22
N LYS A 479 6.49 -1.83 4.89
CA LYS A 479 7.14 -0.83 4.04
C LYS A 479 6.76 0.60 4.40
N ASN A 480 5.49 0.82 4.69
CA ASN A 480 4.95 2.12 5.06
C ASN A 480 5.12 2.44 6.55
N LYS A 481 5.94 1.65 7.26
CA LYS A 481 6.25 1.82 8.69
C LYS A 481 5.01 1.79 9.60
N LYS A 482 3.91 1.17 9.16
CA LYS A 482 2.71 0.90 9.97
C LYS A 482 2.95 -0.26 10.93
N ILE A 483 3.91 -1.12 10.62
CA ILE A 483 4.51 -2.13 11.50
C ILE A 483 6.01 -1.86 11.51
N ARG A 484 6.55 -1.52 12.68
CA ARG A 484 7.98 -1.20 12.84
C ARG A 484 8.72 -2.45 13.31
N GLY A 485 9.63 -2.95 12.47
CA GLY A 485 10.55 -4.00 12.90
C GLY A 485 11.45 -3.48 14.03
N ARG A 486 11.43 -4.14 15.18
CA ARG A 486 12.36 -3.87 16.28
C ARG A 486 13.39 -4.99 16.31
N SER A 487 14.67 -4.66 16.31
CA SER A 487 15.77 -5.64 16.27
C SER A 487 15.77 -6.65 17.43
N ALA A 488 15.10 -6.31 18.55
CA ALA A 488 14.94 -7.17 19.71
C ALA A 488 13.74 -8.13 19.61
N LEU A 489 12.91 -8.02 18.56
CA LEU A 489 11.72 -8.86 18.38
C LEU A 489 11.99 -9.99 17.38
N ARG A 490 11.18 -11.03 17.45
CA ARG A 490 11.24 -12.14 16.48
C ARG A 490 10.83 -11.64 15.08
N PRO A 491 11.33 -12.28 14.00
CA PRO A 491 10.81 -12.02 12.67
C PRO A 491 9.31 -12.29 12.62
N LEU A 492 8.58 -11.40 11.95
CA LEU A 492 7.13 -11.51 11.79
C LEU A 492 6.76 -12.77 10.97
N ASP A 493 5.83 -13.55 11.47
CA ASP A 493 5.24 -14.66 10.71
C ASP A 493 4.26 -14.12 9.66
N ILE A 494 4.82 -13.77 8.50
CA ILE A 494 4.04 -13.23 7.38
C ILE A 494 3.01 -14.25 6.87
N ALA A 495 3.32 -15.54 6.91
CA ALA A 495 2.42 -16.59 6.40
C ALA A 495 1.21 -16.76 7.31
N GLY A 496 1.43 -16.92 8.62
CA GLY A 496 0.37 -17.03 9.62
C GLY A 496 -0.51 -15.79 9.69
N LEU A 497 0.12 -14.58 9.62
CA LEU A 497 -0.61 -13.32 9.59
C LEU A 497 -1.46 -13.17 8.31
N SER A 498 -0.94 -13.59 7.16
CA SER A 498 -1.69 -13.57 5.91
C SER A 498 -2.89 -14.52 5.95
N GLN A 499 -2.72 -15.70 6.55
CA GLN A 499 -3.81 -16.65 6.75
C GLN A 499 -4.90 -16.07 7.65
N LEU A 500 -4.53 -15.47 8.78
CA LEU A 500 -5.48 -14.78 9.66
C LEU A 500 -6.28 -13.70 8.93
N LEU A 501 -5.61 -12.87 8.12
CA LEU A 501 -6.28 -11.82 7.35
C LEU A 501 -7.28 -12.38 6.33
N VAL A 502 -6.98 -13.52 5.71
CA VAL A 502 -7.94 -14.22 4.83
C VAL A 502 -9.13 -14.75 5.64
N GLN A 503 -8.90 -15.34 6.81
CA GLN A 503 -9.97 -15.83 7.69
C GLN A 503 -10.88 -14.69 8.15
N VAL A 504 -10.31 -13.56 8.59
CA VAL A 504 -11.06 -12.34 8.91
C VAL A 504 -11.85 -11.84 7.71
N SER A 505 -11.23 -11.83 6.54
CA SER A 505 -11.90 -11.41 5.31
C SER A 505 -13.10 -12.29 4.95
N ASN A 506 -12.98 -13.61 5.09
CA ASN A 506 -14.10 -14.53 4.83
C ASN A 506 -15.23 -14.30 5.82
N LEU A 507 -14.91 -14.18 7.12
CA LEU A 507 -15.90 -13.87 8.16
C LEU A 507 -16.71 -12.62 7.83
N ILE A 508 -16.05 -11.52 7.43
CA ILE A 508 -16.73 -10.26 7.15
C ILE A 508 -17.54 -10.29 5.85
N VAL A 509 -17.11 -11.08 4.87
CA VAL A 509 -17.86 -11.24 3.61
C VAL A 509 -19.10 -12.10 3.82
N ASP A 510 -19.00 -13.16 4.63
CA ASP A 510 -20.07 -14.09 4.89
C ASP A 510 -21.08 -13.54 5.92
N CYS A 511 -20.62 -12.70 6.87
CA CYS A 511 -21.43 -12.14 7.95
C CYS A 511 -21.51 -10.59 7.85
N PRO A 512 -22.30 -10.04 6.91
CA PRO A 512 -22.39 -8.59 6.67
C PRO A 512 -23.02 -7.80 7.83
N GLU A 513 -23.65 -8.45 8.78
CA GLU A 513 -24.16 -7.87 10.03
C GLU A 513 -23.06 -7.38 10.95
N ILE A 514 -21.81 -7.87 10.80
CA ILE A 514 -20.65 -7.41 11.57
C ILE A 514 -20.23 -6.02 11.07
N GLN A 515 -20.51 -4.99 11.83
CA GLN A 515 -20.14 -3.60 11.51
C GLN A 515 -18.70 -3.27 11.92
N ARG A 516 -18.22 -3.89 13.00
CA ARG A 516 -16.87 -3.68 13.51
C ARG A 516 -16.33 -4.97 14.13
N LEU A 517 -15.07 -5.26 13.85
CA LEU A 517 -14.29 -6.30 14.51
C LEU A 517 -12.94 -5.71 14.92
N ASP A 518 -12.51 -5.98 16.16
CA ASP A 518 -11.23 -5.48 16.68
C ASP A 518 -10.47 -6.63 17.35
N ILE A 519 -9.40 -7.07 16.74
CA ILE A 519 -8.51 -8.11 17.26
C ILE A 519 -7.26 -7.43 17.81
N HIS A 520 -7.22 -7.29 19.15
CA HIS A 520 -6.14 -6.64 19.87
C HIS A 520 -6.00 -7.20 21.30
N PRO A 521 -4.78 -7.58 21.75
CA PRO A 521 -3.57 -7.70 20.97
C PRO A 521 -3.52 -8.95 20.08
N LEU A 522 -2.96 -8.84 18.90
CA LEU A 522 -2.54 -9.95 18.07
C LEU A 522 -1.03 -10.13 18.22
N LEU A 523 -0.58 -11.28 18.72
CA LEU A 523 0.84 -11.58 18.92
C LEU A 523 1.38 -12.38 17.72
N ALA A 524 2.28 -11.77 16.96
CA ALA A 524 2.84 -12.31 15.72
C ALA A 524 4.37 -12.49 15.78
#